data_3ada6bc3d8c75353ad0dd76989657838
#
_entry.id   3ada6bc3d8c75353ad0dd76989657838
#
_cell.length_a   1.000
_cell.length_b   1.000
_cell.length_c   1.000
_cell.angle_alpha   90.00
_cell.angle_beta   90.00
_cell.angle_gamma   90.00
#
_symmetry.space_group_name_H-M   'P 1'
#
loop_
_entity.id
_entity.type
_entity.pdbx_description
1 polymer ?
#
loop_
_entity_poly.entity_id
_entity_poly.type
_entity_poly.pdbx_seq_one_letter_code
_entity_poly.pdbx_strand_id
1 'polypeptide(L)'
;MLKPSLQLKLGQQLTMTPQLQQAIRLLQLPALELQAHIRELLETNVMLEPLEEPEATGTFETIVTAAEQPKTAERAAEGTVEVLEEGWGDRTVGPGDMPWNGEDDERQQEYADSSGDSLQDHLLWQLELVSLAPRDLAIARAIVDAVSDDGYLTESLEEIGKTLRPELECTTAEIATVLSRVQALDPPGVGARSVGECIELQLRQLDPATPGFETALRIARHHLELVAERELSLLRRELRTTEEEIACALALVRSCHPRPGATVSAGSAEYVVPDVFVRRTEHGWGVEINPATLPRVRLNQSYASLIGRNASHATMRAQLQEARWLLKSLEIRHETLIKVARSIVERQTAFLEHGEEHMRPMILKDIAEAVTMHESTISRVTSGKYMHTPRGVFELRYFFSSQVEGADGSGTSSTAIRAKIRKLVKDEDPEAPLSDGRIAELLSAEGIPVARRTVAKYREAMGIAASNERRRTGPKQM
;
A
#
# COMPACT_ATOMS: atom_id res chain seq x y z
N MET A 1 38.42 -5.65 -66.23
CA MET A 1 38.55 -4.43 -65.40
C MET A 1 37.23 -4.19 -64.72
N LEU A 2 37.11 -4.63 -63.46
CA LEU A 2 35.92 -4.40 -62.65
C LEU A 2 36.15 -3.15 -61.80
N LYS A 3 35.30 -2.15 -61.96
CA LYS A 3 35.33 -0.93 -61.15
C LYS A 3 34.55 -1.21 -59.83
N PRO A 4 35.18 -1.05 -58.64
CA PRO A 4 34.41 -1.13 -57.39
C PRO A 4 33.64 0.18 -57.20
N SER A 5 32.33 0.11 -57.18
CA SER A 5 31.45 1.21 -56.77
C SER A 5 31.37 1.23 -55.25
N LEU A 6 32.00 2.25 -54.63
CA LEU A 6 31.84 2.61 -53.22
C LEU A 6 30.43 3.14 -52.98
N GLN A 7 29.52 2.29 -52.43
CA GLN A 7 28.28 2.77 -51.86
C GLN A 7 28.52 3.27 -50.43
N LEU A 8 28.63 4.56 -50.27
CA LEU A 8 28.58 5.22 -48.97
C LEU A 8 27.16 5.09 -48.42
N LYS A 9 26.94 4.11 -47.52
CA LYS A 9 25.77 4.10 -46.64
C LYS A 9 25.98 5.18 -45.60
N LEU A 10 25.42 6.37 -45.82
CA LEU A 10 25.19 7.39 -44.79
C LEU A 10 24.19 6.82 -43.77
N GLY A 11 24.72 6.18 -42.74
CA GLY A 11 23.95 5.90 -41.54
C GLY A 11 23.61 7.21 -40.86
N GLN A 12 22.40 7.76 -41.05
CA GLN A 12 21.90 8.83 -40.24
C GLN A 12 21.77 8.29 -38.82
N GLN A 13 22.76 8.51 -37.98
CA GLN A 13 22.59 8.41 -36.54
C GLN A 13 21.64 9.52 -36.14
N LEU A 14 20.41 9.21 -35.86
CA LEU A 14 19.46 10.11 -35.22
C LEU A 14 19.99 10.46 -33.82
N THR A 15 20.81 11.50 -33.74
CA THR A 15 21.20 12.09 -32.48
C THR A 15 19.95 12.71 -31.87
N MET A 16 19.41 12.06 -30.82
CA MET A 16 18.26 12.57 -30.09
C MET A 16 18.59 13.97 -29.54
N THR A 17 17.80 14.96 -29.91
CA THR A 17 17.93 16.31 -29.34
C THR A 17 17.66 16.27 -27.82
N PRO A 18 18.36 17.09 -27.00
CA PRO A 18 18.15 17.10 -25.56
C PRO A 18 16.69 17.38 -25.16
N GLN A 19 15.97 18.16 -25.95
CA GLN A 19 14.55 18.42 -25.77
C GLN A 19 13.70 17.14 -25.91
N LEU A 20 14.00 16.28 -26.89
CA LEU A 20 13.30 15.03 -27.08
C LEU A 20 13.58 14.06 -25.90
N GLN A 21 14.80 14.05 -25.38
CA GLN A 21 15.17 13.25 -24.21
C GLN A 21 14.41 13.69 -22.96
N GLN A 22 14.28 15.01 -22.75
CA GLN A 22 13.48 15.57 -21.65
C GLN A 22 11.98 15.22 -21.80
N ALA A 23 11.41 15.32 -23.02
CA ALA A 23 10.02 14.92 -23.26
C ALA A 23 9.76 13.46 -22.91
N ILE A 24 10.68 12.57 -23.32
CA ILE A 24 10.60 11.14 -22.99
C ILE A 24 10.72 10.93 -21.48
N ARG A 25 11.60 11.64 -20.79
CA ARG A 25 11.75 11.59 -19.34
C ARG A 25 10.44 12.01 -18.64
N LEU A 26 9.86 13.13 -19.07
CA LEU A 26 8.57 13.62 -18.53
C LEU A 26 7.42 12.60 -18.71
N LEU A 27 7.42 11.80 -19.78
CA LEU A 27 6.43 10.73 -19.96
C LEU A 27 6.57 9.60 -18.93
N GLN A 28 7.78 9.36 -18.41
CA GLN A 28 8.07 8.26 -17.49
C GLN A 28 7.78 8.59 -16.02
N LEU A 29 7.97 9.87 -15.61
CA LEU A 29 7.91 10.28 -14.22
C LEU A 29 6.54 9.94 -13.58
N PRO A 30 6.50 9.34 -12.37
CA PRO A 30 5.30 9.27 -11.55
C PRO A 30 4.77 10.67 -11.20
N ALA A 31 3.52 10.76 -10.70
CA ALA A 31 2.89 12.05 -10.40
C ALA A 31 3.67 12.87 -9.36
N LEU A 32 4.17 12.23 -8.30
CA LEU A 32 4.93 12.90 -7.23
C LEU A 32 6.27 13.46 -7.71
N GLU A 33 7.04 12.66 -8.45
CA GLU A 33 8.32 13.10 -9.03
C GLU A 33 8.12 14.22 -10.06
N LEU A 34 7.03 14.15 -10.84
CA LEU A 34 6.67 15.21 -11.79
C LEU A 34 6.36 16.51 -11.05
N GLN A 35 5.62 16.48 -9.97
CA GLN A 35 5.31 17.64 -9.15
C GLN A 35 6.59 18.26 -8.55
N ALA A 36 7.51 17.43 -8.03
CA ALA A 36 8.79 17.88 -7.50
C ALA A 36 9.63 18.56 -8.60
N HIS A 37 9.73 17.95 -9.78
CA HIS A 37 10.47 18.52 -10.92
C HIS A 37 9.86 19.85 -11.41
N ILE A 38 8.54 19.96 -11.40
CA ILE A 38 7.86 21.21 -11.78
C ILE A 38 8.09 22.30 -10.73
N ARG A 39 8.13 22.01 -9.44
CA ARG A 39 8.49 22.98 -8.39
C ARG A 39 9.90 23.53 -8.63
N GLU A 40 10.86 22.67 -8.91
CA GLU A 40 12.23 23.08 -9.27
C GLU A 40 12.26 24.02 -10.51
N LEU A 41 11.44 23.70 -11.54
CA LEU A 41 11.33 24.54 -12.72
C LEU A 41 10.63 25.88 -12.45
N LEU A 42 9.64 25.93 -11.55
CA LEU A 42 8.97 27.16 -11.12
C LEU A 42 9.94 28.10 -10.37
N GLU A 43 10.87 27.57 -9.59
CA GLU A 43 11.90 28.35 -8.90
C GLU A 43 12.97 28.91 -9.85
N THR A 44 13.30 28.17 -10.91
CA THR A 44 14.38 28.54 -11.85
C THR A 44 13.88 29.36 -13.04
N ASN A 45 12.62 29.26 -13.44
CA ASN A 45 12.07 29.90 -14.64
C ASN A 45 10.97 30.91 -14.31
N VAL A 46 11.32 32.21 -14.37
CA VAL A 46 10.42 33.33 -14.06
C VAL A 46 9.19 33.41 -14.99
N MET A 47 9.19 32.68 -16.12
CA MET A 47 8.10 32.69 -17.10
C MET A 47 6.96 31.74 -16.71
N LEU A 48 7.17 30.89 -15.73
CA LEU A 48 6.18 29.94 -15.21
C LEU A 48 5.58 30.48 -13.91
N GLU A 49 4.27 30.33 -13.74
CA GLU A 49 3.61 30.63 -12.49
C GLU A 49 2.62 29.48 -12.13
N PRO A 50 2.48 29.18 -10.85
CA PRO A 50 1.48 28.22 -10.40
C PRO A 50 0.08 28.80 -10.66
N LEU A 51 -0.86 27.93 -11.03
CA LEU A 51 -2.26 28.29 -11.09
C LEU A 51 -2.80 28.22 -9.67
N GLU A 52 -2.89 29.35 -8.96
CA GLU A 52 -3.53 29.40 -7.64
C GLU A 52 -4.99 29.01 -7.80
N GLU A 53 -5.47 28.07 -6.97
CA GLU A 53 -6.90 27.89 -6.82
C GLU A 53 -7.47 29.16 -6.18
N PRO A 54 -8.60 29.69 -6.66
CA PRO A 54 -9.42 30.47 -5.77
C PRO A 54 -9.73 29.55 -4.60
N GLU A 55 -9.29 29.94 -3.40
CA GLU A 55 -9.57 29.19 -2.17
C GLU A 55 -11.04 28.79 -2.18
N ALA A 56 -11.31 27.55 -2.57
CA ALA A 56 -12.61 26.96 -2.35
C ALA A 56 -12.73 26.76 -0.86
N THR A 57 -13.21 27.80 -0.15
CA THR A 57 -13.85 27.68 1.16
C THR A 57 -15.07 26.76 0.98
N GLY A 58 -14.80 25.49 0.82
CA GLY A 58 -15.77 24.42 0.68
C GLY A 58 -15.27 23.29 1.57
N THR A 59 -15.75 23.26 2.81
CA THR A 59 -15.78 22.11 3.70
C THR A 59 -15.94 20.83 2.88
N PHE A 60 -14.91 19.97 2.90
CA PHE A 60 -15.05 18.59 2.49
C PHE A 60 -16.03 17.93 3.45
N GLU A 61 -17.31 17.97 3.14
CA GLU A 61 -18.27 17.05 3.74
C GLU A 61 -17.83 15.64 3.35
N THR A 62 -17.29 14.95 4.32
CA THR A 62 -17.01 13.53 4.30
C THR A 62 -18.33 12.83 3.95
N ILE A 63 -18.48 12.38 2.72
CA ILE A 63 -19.56 11.45 2.34
C ILE A 63 -19.20 10.10 2.96
N VAL A 64 -19.49 9.98 4.25
CA VAL A 64 -19.61 8.70 4.91
C VAL A 64 -20.89 8.09 4.37
N THR A 65 -20.78 7.09 3.52
CA THR A 65 -21.87 6.23 3.08
C THR A 65 -22.56 5.65 4.31
N ALA A 66 -23.70 6.24 4.67
CA ALA A 66 -24.61 5.67 5.65
C ALA A 66 -25.18 4.37 5.07
N ALA A 67 -24.79 3.25 5.67
CA ALA A 67 -25.46 1.99 5.48
C ALA A 67 -26.92 2.12 5.96
N GLU A 68 -27.84 1.77 5.08
CA GLU A 68 -29.28 1.74 5.33
C GLU A 68 -29.60 0.87 6.55
N GLN A 69 -30.23 1.49 7.56
CA GLN A 69 -30.98 0.77 8.57
C GLN A 69 -32.47 0.94 8.29
N PRO A 70 -33.29 -0.12 8.48
CA PRO A 70 -34.70 -0.10 8.12
C PRO A 70 -35.53 0.76 9.07
N LYS A 71 -36.39 1.57 8.49
CA LYS A 71 -37.40 2.38 9.17
C LYS A 71 -38.45 1.48 9.85
N THR A 72 -38.53 1.57 11.17
CA THR A 72 -39.77 1.26 11.88
C THR A 72 -40.45 2.56 12.31
N ALA A 73 -41.69 2.70 11.90
CA ALA A 73 -42.55 3.82 12.24
C ALA A 73 -43.18 3.61 13.62
N GLU A 74 -43.18 4.68 14.45
CA GLU A 74 -44.26 4.95 15.42
C GLU A 74 -44.12 6.43 15.89
N ARG A 75 -45.00 7.15 15.60
CA ARG A 75 -46.16 8.00 15.98
C ARG A 75 -46.00 8.75 17.32
N ALA A 76 -46.02 10.08 17.17
CA ALA A 76 -46.70 11.11 17.96
C ALA A 76 -46.26 11.35 19.42
N ALA A 77 -45.79 12.60 19.67
CA ALA A 77 -46.39 13.50 20.67
C ALA A 77 -45.83 14.91 20.50
N GLU A 78 -46.72 15.87 20.39
CA GLU A 78 -46.50 17.30 20.44
C GLU A 78 -45.99 17.70 21.83
N GLY A 79 -44.98 18.56 21.87
CA GLY A 79 -44.48 19.21 23.08
C GLY A 79 -43.75 20.48 22.67
N THR A 80 -44.49 21.59 22.70
CA THR A 80 -44.01 22.96 22.68
C THR A 80 -43.00 23.20 23.78
N VAL A 81 -41.78 23.59 23.45
CA VAL A 81 -40.82 24.15 24.39
C VAL A 81 -40.56 25.60 24.02
N GLU A 82 -40.95 26.47 24.91
CA GLU A 82 -40.69 27.91 24.90
C GLU A 82 -39.20 28.18 24.89
N VAL A 83 -38.82 29.03 23.95
CA VAL A 83 -37.45 29.59 23.85
C VAL A 83 -37.39 30.76 24.83
N LEU A 84 -36.64 30.60 25.91
CA LEU A 84 -36.22 31.71 26.76
C LEU A 84 -35.07 32.47 26.10
N GLU A 85 -35.34 33.63 25.57
CA GLU A 85 -34.35 34.62 25.19
C GLU A 85 -33.71 35.20 26.46
N GLU A 86 -32.49 34.80 26.79
CA GLU A 86 -31.62 35.58 27.69
C GLU A 86 -30.61 36.35 26.84
N GLY A 87 -30.79 37.68 26.90
CA GLY A 87 -29.96 38.67 26.22
C GLY A 87 -28.53 38.70 26.74
N TRP A 88 -27.59 38.62 25.83
CA TRP A 88 -26.20 38.99 26.08
C TRP A 88 -25.98 40.44 25.66
N GLY A 89 -25.77 41.26 26.68
CA GLY A 89 -25.55 42.66 26.54
C GLY A 89 -24.32 43.05 25.74
N ASP A 90 -24.56 43.97 24.88
CA ASP A 90 -23.64 44.85 24.18
C ASP A 90 -22.50 45.37 25.09
N ARG A 91 -21.26 44.91 24.82
CA ARG A 91 -20.05 45.60 25.28
C ARG A 91 -19.22 45.98 24.06
N THR A 92 -19.48 47.15 23.58
CA THR A 92 -18.56 47.91 22.74
C THR A 92 -17.26 48.15 23.51
N VAL A 93 -16.21 47.41 23.16
CA VAL A 93 -14.84 47.76 23.52
C VAL A 93 -14.22 48.45 22.32
N GLY A 94 -13.83 49.70 22.51
CA GLY A 94 -13.20 50.54 21.49
C GLY A 94 -11.81 50.02 21.07
N PRO A 95 -11.26 50.51 19.94
CA PRO A 95 -9.98 50.09 19.43
C PRO A 95 -8.87 50.64 20.30
N GLY A 96 -8.34 49.78 21.18
CA GLY A 96 -7.08 50.03 21.88
C GLY A 96 -5.93 49.37 21.11
N ASP A 97 -5.03 50.19 20.62
CA ASP A 97 -3.74 49.79 20.04
C ASP A 97 -2.98 48.88 21.00
N MET A 98 -2.96 47.61 20.71
CA MET A 98 -1.92 46.70 21.19
C MET A 98 -0.97 46.42 20.02
N PRO A 99 0.33 46.64 20.13
CA PRO A 99 1.28 46.25 19.11
C PRO A 99 1.31 44.74 19.08
N TRP A 100 0.96 44.15 17.92
CA TRP A 100 1.11 42.74 17.65
C TRP A 100 2.62 42.42 17.53
N ASN A 101 3.17 41.79 18.56
CA ASN A 101 4.49 41.17 18.50
C ASN A 101 4.35 39.85 17.74
N GLY A 102 4.74 39.88 16.47
CA GLY A 102 4.68 38.74 15.58
C GLY A 102 5.74 37.65 15.82
N GLU A 103 6.10 37.37 17.07
CA GLU A 103 7.09 36.35 17.45
C GLU A 103 6.51 35.09 18.12
N ASP A 104 5.22 35.03 18.41
CA ASP A 104 4.61 33.88 19.11
C ASP A 104 3.84 32.91 18.22
N ASP A 105 3.70 33.19 16.92
CA ASP A 105 2.93 32.31 16.01
C ASP A 105 3.77 31.17 15.38
N GLU A 106 5.10 31.18 15.56
CA GLU A 106 5.97 30.09 15.12
C GLU A 106 5.98 28.86 16.06
N ARG A 107 5.38 28.98 17.26
CA ARG A 107 5.39 27.88 18.26
C ARG A 107 4.13 27.02 18.31
N GLN A 108 3.12 27.26 17.48
CA GLN A 108 1.88 26.49 17.46
C GLN A 108 1.60 25.72 16.16
N GLN A 109 2.49 25.74 15.20
CA GLN A 109 2.54 24.65 14.23
C GLN A 109 3.33 23.47 14.85
N GLU A 110 2.83 22.91 15.93
CA GLU A 110 3.01 21.48 16.14
C GLU A 110 2.40 20.83 14.91
N TYR A 111 3.27 20.51 13.95
CA TYR A 111 2.94 19.54 12.91
C TYR A 111 2.46 18.32 13.68
N ALA A 112 1.16 18.09 13.70
CA ALA A 112 0.63 16.80 14.09
C ALA A 112 1.33 15.81 13.15
N ASP A 113 2.33 15.14 13.68
CA ASP A 113 3.11 14.17 12.95
C ASP A 113 2.10 13.13 12.48
N SER A 114 1.75 13.17 11.20
CA SER A 114 0.82 12.22 10.57
C SER A 114 1.48 10.86 10.36
N SER A 115 2.75 10.72 10.75
CA SER A 115 3.36 9.42 10.98
C SER A 115 2.72 8.87 12.25
N GLY A 116 1.75 7.95 12.11
CA GLY A 116 1.15 7.26 13.26
C GLY A 116 2.26 6.78 14.20
N ASP A 117 2.01 6.86 15.50
CA ASP A 117 2.96 6.48 16.53
C ASP A 117 3.57 5.11 16.19
N SER A 118 4.89 5.07 16.00
CA SER A 118 5.58 3.80 15.78
C SER A 118 5.56 2.99 17.07
N LEU A 119 5.65 1.66 16.97
CA LEU A 119 5.78 0.81 18.15
C LEU A 119 6.96 1.27 19.02
N GLN A 120 8.06 1.67 18.40
CA GLN A 120 9.25 2.14 19.10
C GLN A 120 8.98 3.44 19.86
N ASP A 121 8.31 4.42 19.26
CA ASP A 121 7.96 5.68 19.93
C ASP A 121 7.03 5.43 21.12
N HIS A 122 6.06 4.54 20.96
CA HIS A 122 5.15 4.15 22.02
C HIS A 122 5.89 3.49 23.22
N LEU A 123 6.82 2.60 22.94
CA LEU A 123 7.63 1.95 23.98
C LEU A 123 8.59 2.94 24.64
N LEU A 124 9.22 3.84 23.89
CA LEU A 124 10.08 4.89 24.44
C LEU A 124 9.30 5.81 25.36
N TRP A 125 8.10 6.23 24.96
CA TRP A 125 7.22 7.01 25.82
C TRP A 125 6.86 6.29 27.13
N GLN A 126 6.56 4.98 27.08
CA GLN A 126 6.30 4.20 28.28
C GLN A 126 7.54 4.08 29.17
N LEU A 127 8.74 3.93 28.58
CA LEU A 127 10.01 3.87 29.33
C LEU A 127 10.30 5.18 30.09
N GLU A 128 9.87 6.32 29.55
CA GLU A 128 10.01 7.61 30.24
C GLU A 128 9.08 7.74 31.46
N LEU A 129 7.91 7.08 31.41
CA LEU A 129 7.00 7.02 32.56
C LEU A 129 7.50 6.06 33.65
N VAL A 130 8.29 5.05 33.30
CA VAL A 130 8.87 4.09 34.25
C VAL A 130 10.16 4.68 34.83
N SER A 131 10.20 4.85 36.16
CA SER A 131 11.39 5.35 36.86
C SER A 131 12.53 4.31 36.83
N LEU A 132 13.36 4.35 35.78
CA LEU A 132 14.54 3.51 35.62
C LEU A 132 15.83 4.26 35.97
N ALA A 133 16.85 3.53 36.43
CA ALA A 133 18.18 4.13 36.58
C ALA A 133 18.73 4.56 35.23
N PRO A 134 19.55 5.64 35.13
CA PRO A 134 20.04 6.14 33.83
C PRO A 134 20.79 5.08 33.02
N ARG A 135 21.48 4.15 33.69
CA ARG A 135 22.15 3.02 33.05
C ARG A 135 21.18 2.02 32.46
N ASP A 136 20.13 1.65 33.22
CA ASP A 136 19.08 0.73 32.74
C ASP A 136 18.26 1.33 31.63
N LEU A 137 18.03 2.65 31.66
CA LEU A 137 17.33 3.37 30.61
C LEU A 137 18.11 3.35 29.28
N ALA A 138 19.44 3.51 29.32
CA ALA A 138 20.25 3.41 28.11
C ALA A 138 20.19 2.00 27.49
N ILE A 139 20.23 0.94 28.35
CA ILE A 139 20.08 -0.45 27.89
C ILE A 139 18.66 -0.67 27.33
N ALA A 140 17.62 -0.15 28.00
CA ALA A 140 16.23 -0.30 27.55
C ALA A 140 15.99 0.37 26.19
N ARG A 141 16.54 1.56 25.95
CA ARG A 141 16.49 2.22 24.64
C ARG A 141 17.13 1.38 23.54
N ALA A 142 18.33 0.84 23.78
CA ALA A 142 18.97 -0.04 22.81
C ALA A 142 18.18 -1.33 22.54
N ILE A 143 17.48 -1.87 23.55
CA ILE A 143 16.57 -3.01 23.36
C ILE A 143 15.38 -2.60 22.48
N VAL A 144 14.75 -1.45 22.73
CA VAL A 144 13.61 -0.95 21.94
C VAL A 144 14.02 -0.70 20.50
N ASP A 145 15.19 -0.13 20.24
CA ASP A 145 15.73 0.07 18.88
C ASP A 145 15.93 -1.27 18.13
N ALA A 146 16.23 -2.35 18.86
CA ALA A 146 16.38 -3.70 18.30
C ALA A 146 15.04 -4.45 18.13
N VAL A 147 13.89 -3.88 18.54
CA VAL A 147 12.56 -4.46 18.36
C VAL A 147 12.03 -4.14 16.96
N SER A 148 11.53 -5.16 16.25
CA SER A 148 10.86 -5.02 14.96
C SER A 148 9.44 -4.44 15.11
N ASP A 149 8.86 -3.95 13.99
CA ASP A 149 7.46 -3.47 13.94
C ASP A 149 6.44 -4.56 14.33
N ASP A 150 6.78 -5.83 14.16
CA ASP A 150 5.96 -6.98 14.63
C ASP A 150 6.03 -7.17 16.17
N GLY A 151 6.98 -6.54 16.86
CA GLY A 151 7.17 -6.61 18.30
C GLY A 151 8.21 -7.64 18.75
N TYR A 152 8.97 -8.26 17.83
CA TYR A 152 10.01 -9.24 18.16
C TYR A 152 11.39 -8.61 18.25
N LEU A 153 12.22 -9.15 19.15
CA LEU A 153 13.61 -8.79 19.25
C LEU A 153 14.40 -9.43 18.09
N THR A 154 14.98 -8.61 17.22
CA THR A 154 15.72 -9.06 16.02
C THR A 154 17.16 -9.41 16.33
N GLU A 155 17.78 -8.73 17.30
CA GLU A 155 19.18 -8.90 17.65
C GLU A 155 19.35 -9.80 18.88
N SER A 156 20.49 -10.48 18.95
CA SER A 156 20.86 -11.24 20.13
C SER A 156 21.30 -10.30 21.27
N LEU A 157 21.14 -10.76 22.54
CA LEU A 157 21.57 -9.97 23.72
C LEU A 157 23.07 -9.64 23.68
N GLU A 158 23.88 -10.47 23.02
CA GLU A 158 25.31 -10.23 22.86
C GLU A 158 25.58 -9.11 21.84
N GLU A 159 24.80 -9.02 20.78
CA GLU A 159 24.89 -7.96 19.77
C GLU A 159 24.47 -6.62 20.35
N ILE A 160 23.36 -6.56 21.08
CA ILE A 160 22.93 -5.37 21.83
C ILE A 160 24.03 -4.91 22.80
N GLY A 161 24.68 -5.85 23.50
CA GLY A 161 25.80 -5.52 24.35
C GLY A 161 27.04 -4.98 23.62
N LYS A 162 27.24 -5.36 22.34
CA LYS A 162 28.31 -4.80 21.50
C LYS A 162 27.96 -3.41 21.00
N THR A 163 26.69 -3.16 20.66
CA THR A 163 26.20 -1.85 20.19
C THR A 163 26.33 -0.78 21.26
N LEU A 164 26.14 -1.16 22.55
CA LEU A 164 26.29 -0.24 23.69
C LEU A 164 27.73 0.14 23.98
N ARG A 165 28.74 -0.63 23.49
CA ARG A 165 30.17 -0.29 23.65
C ARG A 165 30.57 0.79 22.63
N PRO A 166 31.46 1.75 22.94
CA PRO A 166 32.25 1.86 24.18
C PRO A 166 31.57 2.66 25.28
N GLU A 167 30.37 3.18 25.11
CA GLU A 167 29.73 4.09 26.04
C GLU A 167 29.34 3.43 27.36
N LEU A 168 28.90 2.15 27.29
CA LEU A 168 28.44 1.41 28.45
C LEU A 168 28.91 -0.06 28.40
N GLU A 169 29.71 -0.46 29.36
CA GLU A 169 30.02 -1.88 29.52
C GLU A 169 28.92 -2.56 30.34
N CYS A 170 28.19 -3.48 29.71
CA CYS A 170 27.10 -4.24 30.30
C CYS A 170 27.32 -5.76 30.11
N THR A 171 26.85 -6.53 31.07
CA THR A 171 26.84 -8.00 31.01
C THR A 171 25.52 -8.47 30.38
N THR A 172 25.52 -9.64 29.74
CA THR A 172 24.30 -10.25 29.17
C THR A 172 23.23 -10.49 30.24
N ALA A 173 23.61 -10.70 31.49
CA ALA A 173 22.68 -10.85 32.60
C ALA A 173 21.97 -9.54 32.97
N GLU A 174 22.70 -8.42 32.93
CA GLU A 174 22.08 -7.08 33.13
C GLU A 174 21.08 -6.77 31.99
N ILE A 175 21.47 -7.03 30.75
CA ILE A 175 20.57 -6.83 29.58
C ILE A 175 19.32 -7.70 29.72
N ALA A 176 19.46 -8.98 30.12
CA ALA A 176 18.32 -9.87 30.33
C ALA A 176 17.36 -9.37 31.44
N THR A 177 17.93 -8.75 32.49
CA THR A 177 17.12 -8.15 33.57
C THR A 177 16.32 -6.93 33.06
N VAL A 178 16.96 -6.08 32.26
CA VAL A 178 16.27 -4.93 31.66
C VAL A 178 15.24 -5.38 30.60
N LEU A 179 15.56 -6.41 29.79
CA LEU A 179 14.64 -7.00 28.84
C LEU A 179 13.35 -7.48 29.53
N SER A 180 13.44 -8.12 30.70
CA SER A 180 12.23 -8.54 31.43
C SER A 180 11.33 -7.37 31.86
N ARG A 181 11.91 -6.17 32.06
CA ARG A 181 11.14 -4.95 32.34
C ARG A 181 10.50 -4.39 31.07
N VAL A 182 11.22 -4.43 29.92
CA VAL A 182 10.65 -4.04 28.62
C VAL A 182 9.51 -4.98 28.23
N GLN A 183 9.64 -6.29 28.48
CA GLN A 183 8.60 -7.29 28.23
C GLN A 183 7.33 -7.10 29.10
N ALA A 184 7.41 -6.32 30.16
CA ALA A 184 6.26 -5.97 31.00
C ALA A 184 5.50 -4.73 30.51
N LEU A 185 5.99 -4.05 29.46
CA LEU A 185 5.32 -2.90 28.84
C LEU A 185 4.15 -3.35 27.96
N ASP A 186 3.32 -2.39 27.55
CA ASP A 186 2.22 -2.58 26.60
C ASP A 186 2.68 -2.27 25.16
N PRO A 187 2.41 -3.14 24.19
CA PRO A 187 1.54 -4.33 24.18
C PRO A 187 2.19 -5.60 24.74
N PRO A 188 1.36 -6.48 25.34
CA PRO A 188 1.85 -7.71 25.96
C PRO A 188 2.50 -8.64 24.94
N GLY A 189 3.71 -9.16 25.31
CA GLY A 189 4.48 -10.02 24.42
C GLY A 189 5.53 -9.31 23.57
N VAL A 190 5.70 -7.99 23.72
CA VAL A 190 6.75 -7.21 23.06
C VAL A 190 8.13 -7.62 23.57
N GLY A 191 9.17 -7.52 22.70
CA GLY A 191 10.54 -7.91 23.06
C GLY A 191 10.75 -9.42 23.19
N ALA A 192 9.83 -10.24 22.71
CA ALA A 192 9.98 -11.68 22.67
C ALA A 192 10.98 -12.10 21.57
N ARG A 193 11.76 -13.15 21.83
CA ARG A 193 12.74 -13.72 20.89
C ARG A 193 12.15 -14.79 19.97
N SER A 194 10.98 -15.32 20.35
CA SER A 194 10.26 -16.35 19.59
C SER A 194 8.76 -16.24 19.79
N VAL A 195 7.99 -16.85 18.89
CA VAL A 195 6.53 -16.91 19.00
C VAL A 195 6.09 -17.59 20.30
N GLY A 196 6.83 -18.62 20.73
CA GLY A 196 6.57 -19.31 22.01
C GLY A 196 6.70 -18.40 23.21
N GLU A 197 7.78 -17.62 23.26
CA GLU A 197 8.00 -16.63 24.32
C GLU A 197 6.93 -15.52 24.30
N CYS A 198 6.54 -15.04 23.12
CA CYS A 198 5.49 -14.04 22.98
C CYS A 198 4.16 -14.54 23.56
N ILE A 199 3.73 -15.74 23.19
CA ILE A 199 2.52 -16.36 23.72
C ILE A 199 2.64 -16.61 25.23
N GLU A 200 3.80 -17.07 25.71
CA GLU A 200 4.05 -17.26 27.14
C GLU A 200 3.90 -15.96 27.94
N LEU A 201 4.46 -14.86 27.45
CA LEU A 201 4.34 -13.54 28.10
C LEU A 201 2.89 -13.07 28.17
N GLN A 202 2.11 -13.25 27.10
CA GLN A 202 0.69 -12.90 27.08
C GLN A 202 -0.13 -13.79 28.02
N LEU A 203 0.13 -15.09 28.02
CA LEU A 203 -0.56 -16.01 28.92
C LEU A 203 -0.29 -15.67 30.40
N ARG A 204 0.92 -15.26 30.76
CA ARG A 204 1.26 -14.86 32.14
C ARG A 204 0.48 -13.67 32.67
N GLN A 205 -0.13 -12.87 31.81
CA GLN A 205 -1.00 -11.76 32.21
C GLN A 205 -2.44 -12.23 32.54
N LEU A 206 -2.81 -13.45 32.12
CA LEU A 206 -4.10 -14.01 32.44
C LEU A 206 -4.12 -14.57 33.87
N ASP A 207 -5.34 -14.70 34.43
CA ASP A 207 -5.51 -15.28 35.75
C ASP A 207 -5.03 -16.76 35.76
N PRO A 208 -4.10 -17.14 36.65
CA PRO A 208 -3.65 -18.53 36.81
C PRO A 208 -4.78 -19.53 37.11
N ALA A 209 -5.93 -19.07 37.62
CA ALA A 209 -7.11 -19.90 37.88
C ALA A 209 -7.87 -20.30 36.62
N THR A 210 -7.51 -19.76 35.43
CA THR A 210 -8.18 -20.06 34.16
C THR A 210 -7.99 -21.53 33.79
N PRO A 211 -9.05 -22.28 33.44
CA PRO A 211 -8.94 -23.68 33.08
C PRO A 211 -8.07 -23.85 31.82
N GLY A 212 -7.08 -24.76 31.90
CA GLY A 212 -6.13 -25.01 30.82
C GLY A 212 -4.88 -24.10 30.81
N PHE A 213 -4.72 -23.20 31.78
CA PHE A 213 -3.61 -22.23 31.84
C PHE A 213 -2.22 -22.92 31.88
N GLU A 214 -2.01 -23.86 32.81
CA GLU A 214 -0.71 -24.57 32.91
C GLU A 214 -0.41 -25.38 31.64
N THR A 215 -1.42 -26.01 31.08
CA THR A 215 -1.29 -26.77 29.84
C THR A 215 -1.00 -25.86 28.66
N ALA A 216 -1.60 -24.68 28.59
CA ALA A 216 -1.32 -23.67 27.56
C ALA A 216 0.13 -23.14 27.66
N LEU A 217 0.64 -22.89 28.86
CA LEU A 217 2.05 -22.50 29.08
C LEU A 217 3.05 -23.59 28.62
N ARG A 218 2.73 -24.86 28.91
CA ARG A 218 3.59 -25.97 28.46
C ARG A 218 3.55 -26.12 26.93
N ILE A 219 2.41 -25.92 26.30
CA ILE A 219 2.25 -25.90 24.84
C ILE A 219 3.08 -24.76 24.24
N ALA A 220 2.96 -23.55 24.77
CA ALA A 220 3.68 -22.37 24.28
C ALA A 220 5.21 -22.55 24.33
N ARG A 221 5.73 -23.21 25.36
CA ARG A 221 7.18 -23.41 25.53
C ARG A 221 7.79 -24.48 24.64
N HIS A 222 7.10 -25.62 24.47
CA HIS A 222 7.73 -26.82 23.93
C HIS A 222 6.97 -27.51 22.80
N HIS A 223 5.70 -27.23 22.60
CA HIS A 223 4.83 -28.04 21.74
C HIS A 223 4.06 -27.23 20.69
N LEU A 224 4.51 -26.02 20.36
CA LEU A 224 3.86 -25.20 19.33
C LEU A 224 3.88 -25.85 17.94
N GLU A 225 4.95 -26.58 17.62
CA GLU A 225 5.07 -27.29 16.34
C GLU A 225 3.99 -28.35 16.19
N LEU A 226 3.72 -29.15 17.25
CA LEU A 226 2.66 -30.14 17.26
C LEU A 226 1.26 -29.52 17.10
N VAL A 227 1.07 -28.30 17.60
CA VAL A 227 -0.16 -27.54 17.39
C VAL A 227 -0.28 -27.08 15.95
N ALA A 228 0.80 -26.62 15.33
CA ALA A 228 0.83 -26.22 13.93
C ALA A 228 0.56 -27.39 13.00
N GLU A 229 1.13 -28.57 13.28
CA GLU A 229 0.91 -29.82 12.52
C GLU A 229 -0.44 -30.47 12.85
N ARG A 230 -1.19 -29.95 13.83
CA ARG A 230 -2.48 -30.47 14.31
C ARG A 230 -2.44 -31.89 14.83
N GLU A 231 -1.31 -32.35 15.33
CA GLU A 231 -1.14 -33.69 15.91
C GLU A 231 -1.64 -33.75 17.36
N LEU A 232 -2.96 -33.57 17.56
CA LEU A 232 -3.60 -33.55 18.88
C LEU A 232 -3.41 -34.86 19.66
N SER A 233 -3.29 -35.97 18.96
CA SER A 233 -3.08 -37.29 19.55
C SER A 233 -1.69 -37.41 20.21
N LEU A 234 -0.64 -36.89 19.57
CA LEU A 234 0.71 -36.81 20.13
C LEU A 234 0.76 -35.80 21.28
N LEU A 235 0.16 -34.64 21.11
CA LEU A 235 0.08 -33.62 22.14
C LEU A 235 -0.57 -34.17 23.43
N ARG A 236 -1.67 -34.93 23.32
CA ARG A 236 -2.34 -35.57 24.43
C ARG A 236 -1.45 -36.59 25.15
N ARG A 237 -0.69 -37.37 24.38
CA ARG A 237 0.22 -38.38 24.91
C ARG A 237 1.40 -37.74 25.66
N GLU A 238 1.97 -36.66 25.13
CA GLU A 238 3.10 -35.99 25.77
C GLU A 238 2.71 -35.20 27.01
N LEU A 239 1.59 -34.47 26.93
CA LEU A 239 1.11 -33.66 28.06
C LEU A 239 0.43 -34.49 29.16
N ARG A 240 -0.03 -35.72 28.83
CA ARG A 240 -0.78 -36.63 29.76
C ARG A 240 -2.03 -35.97 30.33
N THR A 241 -2.76 -35.22 29.52
CA THR A 241 -3.91 -34.41 29.89
C THR A 241 -5.17 -34.93 29.17
N THR A 242 -6.33 -34.50 29.66
CA THR A 242 -7.63 -34.84 29.03
C THR A 242 -7.82 -34.03 27.72
N GLU A 243 -8.68 -34.51 26.86
CA GLU A 243 -8.99 -33.84 25.60
C GLU A 243 -9.68 -32.50 25.84
N GLU A 244 -10.49 -32.38 26.88
CA GLU A 244 -11.15 -31.14 27.27
C GLU A 244 -10.15 -30.08 27.74
N GLU A 245 -9.16 -30.48 28.54
CA GLU A 245 -8.09 -29.56 28.98
C GLU A 245 -7.23 -29.06 27.80
N ILE A 246 -6.93 -29.93 26.82
CA ILE A 246 -6.22 -29.53 25.62
C ILE A 246 -7.08 -28.56 24.79
N ALA A 247 -8.39 -28.80 24.67
CA ALA A 247 -9.28 -27.89 23.95
C ALA A 247 -9.31 -26.51 24.61
N CYS A 248 -9.40 -26.44 25.94
CA CYS A 248 -9.32 -25.19 26.68
C CYS A 248 -7.97 -24.50 26.49
N ALA A 249 -6.86 -25.24 26.60
CA ALA A 249 -5.51 -24.71 26.43
C ALA A 249 -5.29 -24.16 25.01
N LEU A 250 -5.77 -24.87 23.98
CA LEU A 250 -5.70 -24.41 22.59
C LEU A 250 -6.58 -23.16 22.34
N ALA A 251 -7.72 -23.04 23.00
CA ALA A 251 -8.54 -21.83 22.93
C ALA A 251 -7.78 -20.63 23.50
N LEU A 252 -7.08 -20.79 24.63
CA LEU A 252 -6.23 -19.75 25.22
C LEU A 252 -5.05 -19.36 24.30
N VAL A 253 -4.34 -20.34 23.75
CA VAL A 253 -3.23 -20.07 22.80
C VAL A 253 -3.73 -19.36 21.55
N ARG A 254 -4.92 -19.68 21.03
CA ARG A 254 -5.52 -19.02 19.87
C ARG A 254 -6.02 -17.60 20.16
N SER A 255 -6.32 -17.28 21.42
CA SER A 255 -6.72 -15.93 21.83
C SER A 255 -5.53 -14.95 21.90
N CYS A 256 -4.30 -15.49 21.97
CA CYS A 256 -3.08 -14.67 21.98
C CYS A 256 -2.79 -14.07 20.59
N HIS A 257 -2.23 -12.87 20.58
CA HIS A 257 -1.80 -12.18 19.38
C HIS A 257 -0.34 -12.50 19.03
N PRO A 258 -0.08 -13.17 17.88
CA PRO A 258 1.30 -13.55 17.51
C PRO A 258 2.16 -12.36 17.07
N ARG A 259 1.57 -11.19 16.79
CA ARG A 259 2.25 -9.97 16.40
C ARG A 259 1.79 -8.80 17.29
N PRO A 260 2.39 -8.65 18.47
CA PRO A 260 1.95 -7.64 19.42
C PRO A 260 2.13 -6.21 18.89
N GLY A 261 3.17 -5.95 18.11
CA GLY A 261 3.42 -4.63 17.53
C GLY A 261 2.34 -4.15 16.57
N ALA A 262 1.66 -5.06 15.87
CA ALA A 262 0.60 -4.70 14.93
C ALA A 262 -0.65 -4.05 15.59
N THR A 263 -0.77 -4.11 16.92
CA THR A 263 -1.86 -3.46 17.65
C THR A 263 -1.61 -1.95 17.84
N VAL A 264 -0.35 -1.54 17.89
CA VAL A 264 0.06 -0.13 18.07
C VAL A 264 0.41 0.51 16.73
N SER A 265 1.31 -0.10 15.98
CA SER A 265 1.59 0.30 14.61
C SER A 265 0.45 -0.21 13.72
N ALA A 266 -0.68 0.50 13.70
CA ALA A 266 -1.59 0.38 12.57
C ALA A 266 -0.78 0.83 11.36
N GLY A 267 -0.18 -0.13 10.63
CA GLY A 267 0.69 0.17 9.51
C GLY A 267 0.02 1.21 8.65
N SER A 268 0.67 2.34 8.45
CA SER A 268 0.15 3.42 7.63
C SER A 268 -0.16 2.82 6.26
N ALA A 269 -1.45 2.66 5.97
CA ALA A 269 -1.86 2.12 4.69
C ALA A 269 -1.30 3.06 3.61
N GLU A 270 -0.37 2.58 2.81
CA GLU A 270 0.17 3.34 1.69
C GLU A 270 -0.96 3.55 0.67
N TYR A 271 -1.51 4.74 0.65
CA TYR A 271 -2.58 5.11 -0.27
C TYR A 271 -1.99 5.43 -1.63
N VAL A 272 -2.29 4.57 -2.60
CA VAL A 272 -1.93 4.82 -3.99
C VAL A 272 -2.94 5.79 -4.61
N VAL A 273 -2.49 6.99 -4.96
CA VAL A 273 -3.31 7.97 -5.68
C VAL A 273 -3.39 7.58 -7.16
N PRO A 274 -4.58 7.30 -7.71
CA PRO A 274 -4.72 6.91 -9.11
C PRO A 274 -4.55 8.12 -10.05
N ASP A 275 -3.89 7.90 -11.19
CA ASP A 275 -3.73 8.90 -12.26
C ASP A 275 -5.01 9.03 -13.12
N VAL A 276 -5.78 7.95 -13.25
CA VAL A 276 -6.93 7.85 -14.12
C VAL A 276 -8.12 7.23 -13.40
N PHE A 277 -9.31 7.80 -13.60
CA PHE A 277 -10.58 7.25 -13.14
C PHE A 277 -11.34 6.61 -14.29
N VAL A 278 -11.88 5.42 -14.06
CA VAL A 278 -12.78 4.73 -14.97
C VAL A 278 -14.15 4.63 -14.33
N ARG A 279 -15.14 5.22 -14.97
CA ARG A 279 -16.53 5.27 -14.49
C ARG A 279 -17.48 4.72 -15.54
N ARG A 280 -18.57 4.13 -15.09
CA ARG A 280 -19.64 3.72 -15.97
C ARG A 280 -20.48 4.94 -16.35
N THR A 281 -20.63 5.21 -17.63
CA THR A 281 -21.48 6.28 -18.19
C THR A 281 -22.66 5.66 -18.94
N GLU A 282 -23.66 6.44 -19.31
CA GLU A 282 -24.82 5.98 -20.07
C GLU A 282 -24.46 5.34 -21.43
N HIS A 283 -23.35 5.76 -22.02
CA HIS A 283 -22.86 5.31 -23.32
C HIS A 283 -21.71 4.28 -23.24
N GLY A 284 -21.43 3.75 -22.04
CA GLY A 284 -20.34 2.77 -21.83
C GLY A 284 -19.36 3.19 -20.74
N TRP A 285 -18.09 2.85 -20.88
CA TRP A 285 -17.04 3.17 -19.92
C TRP A 285 -16.35 4.49 -20.27
N GLY A 286 -16.43 5.47 -19.38
CA GLY A 286 -15.73 6.75 -19.47
C GLY A 286 -14.37 6.70 -18.77
N VAL A 287 -13.38 7.41 -19.34
CA VAL A 287 -12.02 7.53 -18.82
C VAL A 287 -11.72 9.00 -18.58
N GLU A 288 -11.38 9.36 -17.36
CA GLU A 288 -11.07 10.72 -16.92
C GLU A 288 -9.72 10.74 -16.20
N ILE A 289 -8.94 11.83 -16.36
CA ILE A 289 -7.71 12.01 -15.57
C ILE A 289 -8.07 12.56 -14.21
N ASN A 290 -7.32 12.16 -13.21
CA ASN A 290 -7.42 12.71 -11.87
C ASN A 290 -6.89 14.16 -11.85
N PRO A 291 -7.73 15.17 -11.58
CA PRO A 291 -7.30 16.56 -11.55
C PRO A 291 -6.27 16.86 -10.45
N ALA A 292 -6.23 16.04 -9.38
CA ALA A 292 -5.27 16.19 -8.29
C ALA A 292 -3.83 15.81 -8.70
N THR A 293 -3.67 14.96 -9.72
CA THR A 293 -2.34 14.56 -10.23
C THR A 293 -1.84 15.48 -11.34
N LEU A 294 -2.69 16.40 -11.85
CA LEU A 294 -2.33 17.33 -12.89
C LEU A 294 -1.49 18.48 -12.31
N PRO A 295 -0.30 18.73 -12.83
CA PRO A 295 0.47 19.90 -12.45
C PRO A 295 -0.21 21.17 -12.96
N ARG A 296 -0.53 22.09 -12.05
CA ARG A 296 -1.20 23.35 -12.36
C ARG A 296 -0.18 24.46 -12.60
N VAL A 297 0.25 24.59 -13.83
CA VAL A 297 1.24 25.58 -14.25
C VAL A 297 0.75 26.34 -15.45
N ARG A 298 0.93 27.65 -15.45
CA ARG A 298 0.64 28.51 -16.59
C ARG A 298 1.81 29.41 -16.95
N LEU A 299 1.75 29.95 -18.14
CA LEU A 299 2.71 30.96 -18.61
C LEU A 299 2.33 32.33 -18.05
N ASN A 300 3.28 33.04 -17.45
CA ASN A 300 3.07 34.41 -17.04
C ASN A 300 2.98 35.32 -18.27
N GLN A 301 1.76 35.75 -18.59
CA GLN A 301 1.49 36.57 -19.77
C GLN A 301 2.07 37.98 -19.64
N SER A 302 2.18 38.52 -18.42
CA SER A 302 2.73 39.84 -18.17
C SER A 302 4.20 39.90 -18.57
N TYR A 303 5.02 38.97 -18.10
CA TYR A 303 6.41 38.87 -18.50
C TYR A 303 6.58 38.52 -20.00
N ALA A 304 5.75 37.62 -20.52
CA ALA A 304 5.78 37.23 -21.93
C ALA A 304 5.52 38.43 -22.88
N SER A 305 4.64 39.38 -22.48
CA SER A 305 4.32 40.57 -23.25
C SER A 305 5.45 41.63 -23.23
N LEU A 306 6.23 41.68 -22.15
CA LEU A 306 7.35 42.63 -21.98
C LEU A 306 8.59 42.25 -22.79
N ILE A 307 8.67 41.01 -23.29
CA ILE A 307 9.84 40.54 -24.05
C ILE A 307 9.84 41.15 -25.45
N GLY A 308 10.60 42.23 -25.60
CA GLY A 308 10.81 42.86 -26.89
C GLY A 308 11.79 42.06 -27.79
N ARG A 309 11.93 42.47 -29.05
CA ARG A 309 12.83 41.85 -30.04
C ARG A 309 14.32 42.18 -29.81
N ASN A 310 14.67 42.94 -28.80
CA ASN A 310 16.03 43.43 -28.53
C ASN A 310 16.97 42.29 -28.04
N ALA A 311 18.25 42.36 -28.34
CA ALA A 311 19.26 41.37 -27.99
C ALA A 311 19.43 41.21 -26.47
N SER A 312 19.15 42.28 -25.68
CA SER A 312 19.21 42.27 -24.22
C SER A 312 18.23 41.27 -23.53
N HIS A 313 17.23 40.78 -24.25
CA HIS A 313 16.24 39.81 -23.73
C HIS A 313 16.50 38.36 -24.19
N ALA A 314 17.71 38.01 -24.60
CA ALA A 314 18.02 36.69 -25.15
C ALA A 314 17.77 35.55 -24.12
N THR A 315 18.17 35.74 -22.87
CA THR A 315 17.97 34.79 -21.77
C THR A 315 16.49 34.61 -21.46
N MET A 316 15.72 35.68 -21.34
CA MET A 316 14.29 35.65 -21.11
C MET A 316 13.51 34.95 -22.25
N ARG A 317 13.97 35.13 -23.51
CA ARG A 317 13.41 34.43 -24.67
C ARG A 317 13.66 32.91 -24.61
N ALA A 318 14.88 32.52 -24.17
CA ALA A 318 15.18 31.11 -23.97
C ALA A 318 14.31 30.49 -22.88
N GLN A 319 14.13 31.17 -21.74
CA GLN A 319 13.22 30.73 -20.67
C GLN A 319 11.75 30.66 -21.13
N LEU A 320 11.31 31.64 -21.93
CA LEU A 320 9.94 31.61 -22.50
C LEU A 320 9.76 30.43 -23.46
N GLN A 321 10.77 30.13 -24.27
CA GLN A 321 10.69 28.96 -25.17
C GLN A 321 10.70 27.66 -24.39
N GLU A 322 11.48 27.55 -23.35
CA GLU A 322 11.53 26.41 -22.44
C GLU A 322 10.18 26.21 -21.72
N ALA A 323 9.60 27.29 -21.17
CA ALA A 323 8.28 27.26 -20.52
C ALA A 323 7.17 26.79 -21.48
N ARG A 324 7.15 27.31 -22.71
CA ARG A 324 6.19 26.86 -23.73
C ARG A 324 6.36 25.40 -24.11
N TRP A 325 7.59 24.96 -24.23
CA TRP A 325 7.92 23.59 -24.53
C TRP A 325 7.49 22.65 -23.39
N LEU A 326 7.72 23.03 -22.13
CA LEU A 326 7.28 22.27 -20.94
C LEU A 326 5.76 22.11 -20.94
N LEU A 327 5.00 23.20 -21.09
CA LEU A 327 3.53 23.16 -21.12
C LEU A 327 3.02 22.24 -22.24
N LYS A 328 3.62 22.33 -23.43
CA LYS A 328 3.28 21.45 -24.55
C LYS A 328 3.59 19.99 -24.28
N SER A 329 4.70 19.71 -23.60
CA SER A 329 5.10 18.35 -23.21
C SER A 329 4.12 17.76 -22.19
N LEU A 330 3.63 18.56 -21.25
CA LEU A 330 2.62 18.16 -20.28
C LEU A 330 1.28 17.87 -20.95
N GLU A 331 0.83 18.71 -21.91
CA GLU A 331 -0.38 18.42 -22.70
C GLU A 331 -0.27 17.11 -23.46
N ILE A 332 0.84 16.87 -24.17
CA ILE A 332 1.09 15.62 -24.91
C ILE A 332 1.09 14.42 -23.96
N ARG A 333 1.68 14.55 -22.76
CA ARG A 333 1.67 13.50 -21.73
C ARG A 333 0.23 13.14 -21.34
N HIS A 334 -0.60 14.15 -21.05
CA HIS A 334 -2.00 13.94 -20.65
C HIS A 334 -2.83 13.31 -21.78
N GLU A 335 -2.73 13.83 -22.99
CA GLU A 335 -3.42 13.25 -24.15
C GLU A 335 -3.00 11.79 -24.39
N THR A 336 -1.71 11.49 -24.26
CA THR A 336 -1.18 10.15 -24.46
C THR A 336 -1.72 9.20 -23.39
N LEU A 337 -1.73 9.63 -22.13
CA LEU A 337 -2.24 8.82 -21.01
C LEU A 337 -3.75 8.51 -21.21
N ILE A 338 -4.56 9.51 -21.58
CA ILE A 338 -6.00 9.30 -21.86
C ILE A 338 -6.20 8.33 -23.02
N LYS A 339 -5.46 8.49 -24.13
CA LYS A 339 -5.59 7.64 -25.32
C LYS A 339 -5.24 6.18 -24.99
N VAL A 340 -4.15 5.96 -24.23
CA VAL A 340 -3.71 4.64 -23.80
C VAL A 340 -4.73 4.02 -22.84
N ALA A 341 -5.15 4.76 -21.80
CA ALA A 341 -6.12 4.27 -20.82
C ALA A 341 -7.47 3.94 -21.47
N ARG A 342 -7.96 4.76 -22.41
CA ARG A 342 -9.19 4.50 -23.16
C ARG A 342 -9.07 3.23 -24.00
N SER A 343 -7.97 3.04 -24.72
CA SER A 343 -7.75 1.85 -25.53
C SER A 343 -7.65 0.57 -24.67
N ILE A 344 -7.10 0.65 -23.45
CA ILE A 344 -7.09 -0.45 -22.47
C ILE A 344 -8.54 -0.76 -22.03
N VAL A 345 -9.30 0.25 -21.61
CA VAL A 345 -10.67 0.11 -21.11
C VAL A 345 -11.61 -0.48 -22.17
N GLU A 346 -11.53 -0.03 -23.42
CA GLU A 346 -12.32 -0.54 -24.53
C GLU A 346 -12.07 -2.03 -24.78
N ARG A 347 -10.84 -2.50 -24.62
CA ARG A 347 -10.49 -3.91 -24.80
C ARG A 347 -10.81 -4.77 -23.59
N GLN A 348 -10.79 -4.18 -22.37
CA GLN A 348 -10.99 -4.86 -21.09
C GLN A 348 -12.38 -4.67 -20.48
N THR A 349 -13.42 -4.40 -21.31
CA THR A 349 -14.81 -4.27 -20.85
C THR A 349 -15.29 -5.48 -20.07
N ALA A 350 -14.93 -6.71 -20.51
CA ALA A 350 -15.28 -7.94 -19.85
C ALA A 350 -14.67 -8.06 -18.43
N PHE A 351 -13.44 -7.57 -18.25
CA PHE A 351 -12.80 -7.48 -16.94
C PHE A 351 -13.56 -6.51 -16.01
N LEU A 352 -13.95 -5.35 -16.51
CA LEU A 352 -14.64 -4.33 -15.73
C LEU A 352 -16.03 -4.81 -15.27
N GLU A 353 -16.73 -5.59 -16.09
CA GLU A 353 -18.06 -6.12 -15.78
C GLU A 353 -18.01 -7.40 -14.95
N HIS A 354 -17.18 -8.35 -15.30
CA HIS A 354 -17.19 -9.70 -14.75
C HIS A 354 -16.00 -10.02 -13.85
N GLY A 355 -14.93 -9.18 -13.84
CA GLY A 355 -13.76 -9.35 -12.97
C GLY A 355 -12.58 -10.04 -13.65
N GLU A 356 -11.58 -10.41 -12.81
CA GLU A 356 -10.28 -10.93 -13.24
C GLU A 356 -10.39 -12.21 -14.11
N GLU A 357 -11.41 -13.03 -13.88
CA GLU A 357 -11.64 -14.30 -14.62
C GLU A 357 -11.89 -14.07 -16.11
N HIS A 358 -12.41 -12.89 -16.49
CA HIS A 358 -12.77 -12.51 -17.85
C HIS A 358 -11.78 -11.52 -18.50
N MET A 359 -10.58 -11.42 -17.92
CA MET A 359 -9.54 -10.56 -18.44
C MET A 359 -9.05 -11.08 -19.82
N ARG A 360 -9.13 -10.23 -20.83
CA ARG A 360 -8.64 -10.54 -22.18
C ARG A 360 -7.11 -10.39 -22.24
N PRO A 361 -6.39 -11.29 -22.93
CA PRO A 361 -4.97 -11.12 -23.14
C PRO A 361 -4.71 -9.91 -24.03
N MET A 362 -3.69 -9.13 -23.68
CA MET A 362 -3.33 -7.91 -24.40
C MET A 362 -1.82 -7.71 -24.34
N ILE A 363 -1.22 -7.43 -25.47
CA ILE A 363 0.21 -7.13 -25.57
C ILE A 363 0.41 -5.63 -25.85
N LEU A 364 1.59 -5.10 -25.51
CA LEU A 364 1.92 -3.67 -25.71
C LEU A 364 1.77 -3.25 -27.18
N LYS A 365 2.10 -4.16 -28.11
CA LYS A 365 2.00 -3.93 -29.54
C LYS A 365 0.57 -3.63 -30.00
N ASP A 366 -0.43 -4.31 -29.45
CA ASP A 366 -1.85 -4.11 -29.84
C ASP A 366 -2.34 -2.69 -29.50
N ILE A 367 -1.89 -2.16 -28.35
CA ILE A 367 -2.21 -0.78 -27.96
C ILE A 367 -1.38 0.21 -28.77
N ALA A 368 -0.11 -0.10 -29.04
CA ALA A 368 0.77 0.74 -29.84
C ALA A 368 0.19 0.98 -31.26
N GLU A 369 -0.32 -0.06 -31.89
CA GLU A 369 -0.98 0.00 -33.20
C GLU A 369 -2.31 0.81 -33.12
N ALA A 370 -3.13 0.59 -32.08
CA ALA A 370 -4.40 1.29 -31.90
C ALA A 370 -4.22 2.80 -31.66
N VAL A 371 -3.17 3.17 -30.90
CA VAL A 371 -2.87 4.59 -30.56
C VAL A 371 -1.90 5.24 -31.57
N THR A 372 -1.41 4.47 -32.56
CA THR A 372 -0.41 4.91 -33.57
C THR A 372 0.88 5.43 -32.95
N MET A 373 1.38 4.72 -31.92
CA MET A 373 2.60 5.05 -31.21
C MET A 373 3.56 3.87 -31.18
N HIS A 374 4.84 4.12 -30.82
CA HIS A 374 5.81 3.05 -30.66
C HIS A 374 5.58 2.29 -29.34
N GLU A 375 5.81 0.97 -29.34
CA GLU A 375 5.64 0.09 -28.18
C GLU A 375 6.43 0.58 -26.95
N SER A 376 7.67 1.07 -27.16
CA SER A 376 8.47 1.63 -26.08
C SER A 376 7.83 2.85 -25.40
N THR A 377 7.04 3.63 -26.13
CA THR A 377 6.31 4.78 -25.58
C THR A 377 5.17 4.29 -24.68
N ILE A 378 4.41 3.30 -25.14
CA ILE A 378 3.34 2.68 -24.35
C ILE A 378 3.88 2.07 -23.06
N SER A 379 4.97 1.31 -23.14
CA SER A 379 5.63 0.74 -21.96
C SER A 379 6.02 1.80 -20.93
N ARG A 380 6.55 2.93 -21.39
CA ARG A 380 6.94 4.07 -20.51
C ARG A 380 5.74 4.78 -19.90
N VAL A 381 4.66 4.94 -20.65
CA VAL A 381 3.45 5.61 -20.19
C VAL A 381 2.68 4.75 -19.18
N THR A 382 2.75 3.42 -19.27
CA THR A 382 1.99 2.49 -18.43
C THR A 382 2.70 2.09 -17.15
N SER A 383 4.02 2.27 -17.05
CA SER A 383 4.79 1.93 -15.84
C SER A 383 4.59 2.98 -14.73
N GLY A 384 4.35 2.53 -13.50
CA GLY A 384 4.19 3.38 -12.33
C GLY A 384 2.98 4.32 -12.40
N LYS A 385 1.94 3.98 -13.17
CA LYS A 385 0.69 4.73 -13.26
C LYS A 385 -0.51 3.85 -12.95
N TYR A 386 -1.43 4.38 -12.16
CA TYR A 386 -2.54 3.65 -11.61
C TYR A 386 -3.88 4.12 -12.17
N MET A 387 -4.77 3.17 -12.33
CA MET A 387 -6.13 3.39 -12.80
C MET A 387 -7.12 2.91 -11.74
N HIS A 388 -8.00 3.79 -11.31
CA HIS A 388 -9.11 3.44 -10.42
C HIS A 388 -10.28 2.93 -11.26
N THR A 389 -10.70 1.70 -10.95
CA THR A 389 -11.87 1.06 -11.56
C THR A 389 -12.88 0.70 -10.48
N PRO A 390 -14.14 0.39 -10.80
CA PRO A 390 -15.12 -0.09 -9.83
C PRO A 390 -14.71 -1.41 -9.12
N ARG A 391 -13.69 -2.11 -9.65
CA ARG A 391 -13.12 -3.34 -9.09
C ARG A 391 -11.94 -3.12 -8.18
N GLY A 392 -11.41 -1.88 -8.14
CA GLY A 392 -10.24 -1.50 -7.37
C GLY A 392 -9.25 -0.68 -8.16
N VAL A 393 -8.10 -0.37 -7.53
CA VAL A 393 -6.99 0.36 -8.15
C VAL A 393 -6.00 -0.63 -8.72
N PHE A 394 -5.69 -0.47 -10.02
CA PHE A 394 -4.75 -1.34 -10.74
C PHE A 394 -3.69 -0.50 -11.45
N GLU A 395 -2.45 -0.97 -11.47
CA GLU A 395 -1.43 -0.40 -12.34
C GLU A 395 -1.82 -0.64 -13.82
N LEU A 396 -1.62 0.35 -14.70
CA LEU A 396 -1.90 0.19 -16.13
C LEU A 396 -1.16 -1.00 -16.75
N ARG A 397 0.04 -1.31 -16.22
CA ARG A 397 0.84 -2.45 -16.65
C ARG A 397 0.20 -3.80 -16.33
N TYR A 398 -0.66 -3.89 -15.32
CA TYR A 398 -1.36 -5.11 -14.91
C TYR A 398 -2.19 -5.73 -16.04
N PHE A 399 -2.74 -4.90 -16.94
CA PHE A 399 -3.59 -5.34 -18.06
C PHE A 399 -2.80 -5.98 -19.19
N PHE A 400 -1.48 -5.83 -19.23
CA PHE A 400 -0.63 -6.47 -20.22
C PHE A 400 -0.15 -7.83 -19.70
N SER A 401 -0.82 -8.86 -20.14
CA SER A 401 -0.57 -10.24 -19.72
C SER A 401 -0.24 -11.12 -20.90
N SER A 402 0.62 -12.12 -20.68
CA SER A 402 0.91 -13.12 -21.69
C SER A 402 -0.33 -13.93 -22.06
N GLN A 403 -0.47 -14.17 -23.36
CA GLN A 403 -1.51 -15.01 -23.92
C GLN A 403 -1.14 -16.49 -23.73
N VAL A 404 -2.12 -17.29 -23.32
CA VAL A 404 -2.08 -18.75 -23.40
C VAL A 404 -3.11 -19.15 -24.46
N GLU A 405 -2.67 -19.86 -25.50
CA GLU A 405 -3.55 -20.28 -26.59
C GLU A 405 -4.58 -21.29 -26.07
N GLY A 406 -5.85 -21.01 -26.27
CA GLY A 406 -6.97 -21.91 -25.96
C GLY A 406 -7.18 -22.92 -27.08
N ALA A 407 -7.95 -23.97 -26.82
CA ALA A 407 -8.28 -25.01 -27.79
C ALA A 407 -9.05 -24.46 -29.01
N ASP A 408 -9.81 -23.39 -28.83
CA ASP A 408 -10.66 -22.75 -29.85
C ASP A 408 -9.96 -21.59 -30.56
N GLY A 409 -8.65 -21.40 -30.40
CA GLY A 409 -7.93 -20.25 -30.93
C GLY A 409 -8.21 -18.92 -30.17
N SER A 410 -9.07 -18.95 -29.14
CA SER A 410 -9.27 -17.82 -28.23
C SER A 410 -8.17 -17.80 -27.20
N GLY A 411 -7.30 -16.79 -27.24
CA GLY A 411 -6.27 -16.62 -26.23
C GLY A 411 -6.87 -16.26 -24.87
N THR A 412 -6.44 -16.94 -23.82
CA THR A 412 -6.80 -16.60 -22.43
C THR A 412 -5.63 -15.92 -21.73
N SER A 413 -5.90 -14.90 -20.95
CA SER A 413 -4.89 -14.19 -20.15
C SER A 413 -4.33 -15.09 -19.05
N SER A 414 -3.02 -15.03 -18.81
CA SER A 414 -2.39 -15.72 -17.67
C SER A 414 -2.96 -15.25 -16.32
N THR A 415 -3.42 -14.01 -16.23
CA THR A 415 -4.08 -13.44 -15.05
C THR A 415 -5.45 -14.06 -14.85
N ALA A 416 -6.25 -14.23 -15.92
CA ALA A 416 -7.55 -14.90 -15.85
C ALA A 416 -7.43 -16.36 -15.39
N ILE A 417 -6.40 -17.08 -15.87
CA ILE A 417 -6.13 -18.45 -15.43
C ILE A 417 -5.81 -18.49 -13.93
N ARG A 418 -4.97 -17.56 -13.44
CA ARG A 418 -4.65 -17.47 -12.01
C ARG A 418 -5.89 -17.17 -11.17
N ALA A 419 -6.75 -16.24 -11.62
CA ALA A 419 -8.01 -15.91 -10.95
C ALA A 419 -8.95 -17.13 -10.86
N LYS A 420 -9.09 -17.89 -11.95
CA LYS A 420 -9.88 -19.12 -11.97
C LYS A 420 -9.30 -20.20 -11.04
N ILE A 421 -7.98 -20.40 -11.04
CA ILE A 421 -7.34 -21.35 -10.10
C ILE A 421 -7.61 -20.92 -8.66
N ARG A 422 -7.48 -19.63 -8.34
CA ARG A 422 -7.76 -19.10 -6.98
C ARG A 422 -9.21 -19.34 -6.57
N LYS A 423 -10.14 -19.17 -7.49
CA LYS A 423 -11.57 -19.44 -7.25
C LYS A 423 -11.82 -20.92 -7.01
N LEU A 424 -11.31 -21.81 -7.88
CA LEU A 424 -11.47 -23.25 -7.71
C LEU A 424 -10.90 -23.76 -6.37
N VAL A 425 -9.76 -23.19 -5.93
CA VAL A 425 -9.16 -23.52 -4.63
C VAL A 425 -9.98 -22.95 -3.47
N LYS A 426 -10.60 -21.77 -3.64
CA LYS A 426 -11.44 -21.16 -2.61
C LYS A 426 -12.74 -21.93 -2.42
N ASP A 427 -13.30 -22.47 -3.50
CA ASP A 427 -14.58 -23.20 -3.53
C ASP A 427 -14.38 -24.71 -3.32
N GLU A 428 -13.13 -25.21 -3.12
CA GLU A 428 -12.83 -26.62 -2.90
C GLU A 428 -13.28 -27.11 -1.52
N ASP A 429 -13.61 -28.42 -1.44
CA ASP A 429 -13.88 -29.08 -0.17
C ASP A 429 -12.58 -29.25 0.64
N PRO A 430 -12.51 -28.74 1.89
CA PRO A 430 -11.32 -28.88 2.74
C PRO A 430 -10.91 -30.32 3.06
N GLU A 431 -11.83 -31.29 3.00
CA GLU A 431 -11.54 -32.70 3.26
C GLU A 431 -10.97 -33.40 2.02
N ALA A 432 -11.33 -32.92 0.81
CA ALA A 432 -10.92 -33.47 -0.45
C ALA A 432 -10.40 -32.40 -1.44
N PRO A 433 -9.27 -31.74 -1.12
CA PRO A 433 -8.75 -30.64 -1.95
C PRO A 433 -8.37 -31.10 -3.36
N LEU A 434 -8.62 -30.21 -4.33
CA LEU A 434 -8.38 -30.49 -5.75
C LEU A 434 -6.88 -30.65 -6.04
N SER A 435 -6.51 -31.75 -6.70
CA SER A 435 -5.13 -31.91 -7.20
C SER A 435 -4.88 -31.01 -8.40
N ASP A 436 -3.59 -30.65 -8.65
CA ASP A 436 -3.20 -29.84 -9.81
C ASP A 436 -3.63 -30.48 -11.15
N GLY A 437 -3.73 -31.84 -11.20
CA GLY A 437 -4.26 -32.57 -12.34
C GLY A 437 -5.77 -32.35 -12.52
N ARG A 438 -6.53 -32.39 -11.43
CA ARG A 438 -7.97 -32.19 -11.47
C ARG A 438 -8.34 -30.74 -11.83
N ILE A 439 -7.56 -29.77 -11.32
CA ILE A 439 -7.71 -28.36 -11.71
C ILE A 439 -7.45 -28.19 -13.22
N ALA A 440 -6.41 -28.85 -13.76
CA ALA A 440 -6.13 -28.81 -15.19
C ALA A 440 -7.26 -29.41 -16.05
N GLU A 441 -7.88 -30.50 -15.60
CA GLU A 441 -9.04 -31.10 -16.26
C GLU A 441 -10.26 -30.16 -16.25
N LEU A 442 -10.56 -29.51 -15.11
CA LEU A 442 -11.66 -28.55 -14.99
C LEU A 442 -11.45 -27.35 -15.91
N LEU A 443 -10.25 -26.78 -15.94
CA LEU A 443 -9.90 -25.68 -16.84
C LEU A 443 -9.97 -26.09 -18.32
N SER A 444 -9.57 -27.33 -18.63
CA SER A 444 -9.69 -27.87 -19.99
C SER A 444 -11.15 -28.06 -20.41
N ALA A 445 -12.05 -28.46 -19.49
CA ALA A 445 -13.48 -28.54 -19.75
C ALA A 445 -14.13 -27.16 -20.01
N GLU A 446 -13.54 -26.09 -19.45
CA GLU A 446 -13.93 -24.71 -19.73
C GLU A 446 -13.29 -24.13 -21.02
N GLY A 447 -12.62 -24.96 -21.82
CA GLY A 447 -11.97 -24.54 -23.07
C GLY A 447 -10.56 -23.97 -22.93
N ILE A 448 -9.95 -24.06 -21.74
CA ILE A 448 -8.61 -23.55 -21.46
C ILE A 448 -7.65 -24.74 -21.24
N PRO A 449 -6.96 -25.25 -22.28
CA PRO A 449 -6.06 -26.39 -22.16
C PRO A 449 -4.76 -25.96 -21.45
N VAL A 450 -4.68 -26.22 -20.15
CA VAL A 450 -3.50 -25.91 -19.34
C VAL A 450 -2.87 -27.21 -18.84
N ALA A 451 -1.55 -27.35 -19.03
CA ALA A 451 -0.83 -28.52 -18.54
C ALA A 451 -0.75 -28.49 -16.99
N ARG A 452 -0.79 -29.68 -16.35
CA ARG A 452 -0.63 -29.84 -14.89
C ARG A 452 0.57 -29.05 -14.32
N ARG A 453 1.72 -29.07 -15.01
CA ARG A 453 2.92 -28.34 -14.58
C ARG A 453 2.72 -26.83 -14.56
N THR A 454 1.94 -26.30 -15.51
CA THR A 454 1.62 -24.86 -15.56
C THR A 454 0.68 -24.47 -14.42
N VAL A 455 -0.30 -25.32 -14.08
CA VAL A 455 -1.18 -25.12 -12.92
C VAL A 455 -0.35 -25.11 -11.64
N ALA A 456 0.55 -26.06 -11.43
CA ALA A 456 1.45 -26.10 -10.27
C ALA A 456 2.30 -24.83 -10.17
N LYS A 457 2.91 -24.38 -11.28
CA LYS A 457 3.70 -23.12 -11.33
C LYS A 457 2.86 -21.90 -10.95
N TYR A 458 1.62 -21.80 -11.45
CA TYR A 458 0.74 -20.66 -11.10
C TYR A 458 0.29 -20.72 -9.65
N ARG A 459 -0.02 -21.91 -9.12
CA ARG A 459 -0.39 -22.12 -7.73
C ARG A 459 0.76 -21.71 -6.79
N GLU A 460 1.98 -22.17 -7.05
CA GLU A 460 3.19 -21.80 -6.30
C GLU A 460 3.47 -20.30 -6.35
N ALA A 461 3.34 -19.67 -7.52
CA ALA A 461 3.51 -18.23 -7.68
C ALA A 461 2.45 -17.41 -6.91
N MET A 462 1.30 -18.00 -6.57
CA MET A 462 0.27 -17.37 -5.72
C MET A 462 0.42 -17.71 -4.24
N GLY A 463 1.45 -18.46 -3.83
CA GLY A 463 1.65 -18.88 -2.44
C GLY A 463 0.62 -19.92 -1.94
N ILE A 464 -0.06 -20.62 -2.85
CA ILE A 464 -1.05 -21.63 -2.49
C ILE A 464 -0.34 -22.97 -2.29
N ALA A 465 -0.52 -23.59 -1.12
CA ALA A 465 0.09 -24.86 -0.76
C ALA A 465 -0.40 -26.04 -1.65
N ALA A 466 0.34 -27.13 -1.73
CA ALA A 466 -0.03 -28.33 -2.47
C ALA A 466 -1.31 -28.97 -1.90
N SER A 467 -2.04 -29.76 -2.71
CA SER A 467 -3.29 -30.40 -2.27
C SER A 467 -3.12 -31.25 -1.01
N ASN A 468 -1.98 -31.90 -0.82
CA ASN A 468 -1.70 -32.70 0.38
C ASN A 468 -1.60 -31.83 1.65
N GLU A 469 -1.01 -30.64 1.55
CA GLU A 469 -0.86 -29.68 2.65
C GLU A 469 -2.16 -28.92 2.93
N ARG A 470 -2.99 -28.71 1.90
CA ARG A 470 -4.30 -28.06 2.05
C ARG A 470 -5.35 -28.97 2.66
N ARG A 471 -5.15 -30.31 2.64
CA ARG A 471 -6.09 -31.27 3.15
C ARG A 471 -6.28 -31.08 4.66
N ARG A 472 -7.46 -30.62 5.05
CA ARG A 472 -7.86 -30.53 6.45
C ARG A 472 -8.45 -31.89 6.85
N THR A 473 -7.66 -32.74 7.47
CA THR A 473 -8.19 -33.88 8.20
C THR A 473 -9.04 -33.33 9.34
N GLY A 474 -10.36 -33.44 9.24
CA GLY A 474 -11.24 -33.21 10.37
C GLY A 474 -10.81 -34.11 11.53
N PRO A 475 -11.13 -33.79 12.80
CA PRO A 475 -10.89 -34.70 13.91
C PRO A 475 -11.50 -36.06 13.52
N LYS A 476 -10.64 -37.08 13.45
CA LYS A 476 -11.13 -38.44 13.24
C LYS A 476 -12.16 -38.69 14.34
N GLN A 477 -13.45 -38.67 13.98
CA GLN A 477 -14.49 -39.23 14.82
C GLN A 477 -14.13 -40.70 15.00
N MET A 478 -13.78 -41.08 16.24
CA MET A 478 -13.75 -42.47 16.66
C MET A 478 -15.19 -42.98 16.86
#